data_3d4fb36859310e8a2e94eee6639c23e9
#
_entry.id   3d4fb36859310e8a2e94eee6639c23e9
#
_cell.length_a   1.000
_cell.length_b   1.000
_cell.length_c   1.000
_cell.angle_alpha   90.00
_cell.angle_beta   90.00
_cell.angle_gamma   90.00
#
_symmetry.space_group_name_H-M   'P 1'
#
loop_
_entity.id
_entity.type
_entity.pdbx_description
1 polymer ?
#
loop_
_entity_poly.entity_id
_entity_poly.type
_entity_poly.pdbx_seq_one_letter_code
_entity_poly.pdbx_strand_id
1 'polypeptide(L)'
;MSANTANTANTANTANTSSTAGSEAAQPKEGFWAKVYNGDGDFKIVQNRKRWYTVLIGVLVVCLAAILIRGFSLGIDFEGGTKISMPPSNGATTSSVAETFQEATGVEPQATQTVGSGDAKSIEITSSRLNEQQIQEARAALYKAYKPTNGAGEVTPDAISDSTVSESWGSTITQRMLLALGVFLVVVFAYIAIRLERDMALAAIACLAIDLTVVAGIYALVGFQVSPATVIGLLTILAYSLYDTVVVFDKIQENTAGLFNSTRATYEEQTNLAVNQTIMRSINTSLFSAVPIASLLIVAVWIMGVGTLKDLALVQFIGVIAGTF
;
A
#
# COMPACT_ATOMS: atom_id res chain seq x y z
N MET A 1 15.25 -76.05 -19.80
CA MET A 1 16.54 -76.20 -19.13
C MET A 1 16.43 -75.34 -17.88
N SER A 2 16.19 -76.04 -16.87
CA SER A 2 16.96 -76.32 -15.63
C SER A 2 16.91 -75.11 -14.72
N ALA A 3 16.16 -75.18 -13.69
CA ALA A 3 16.22 -75.93 -12.44
C ALA A 3 16.80 -75.05 -11.35
N ASN A 4 15.99 -74.86 -10.31
CA ASN A 4 16.14 -75.48 -8.98
C ASN A 4 17.13 -74.71 -8.07
N THR A 5 16.90 -74.44 -6.85
CA THR A 5 16.36 -75.12 -5.66
C THR A 5 16.28 -74.09 -4.54
N ALA A 6 15.22 -73.90 -3.78
CA ALA A 6 14.86 -74.61 -2.55
C ALA A 6 15.97 -74.67 -1.46
N ASN A 7 15.75 -74.02 -0.30
CA ASN A 7 15.58 -74.69 1.00
C ASN A 7 15.56 -73.68 2.16
N THR A 8 14.49 -73.66 2.90
CA THR A 8 14.23 -74.23 4.25
C THR A 8 15.20 -73.86 5.37
N ALA A 9 14.68 -73.33 6.37
CA ALA A 9 14.43 -73.74 7.74
C ALA A 9 14.47 -72.56 8.72
N ASN A 10 13.40 -72.23 9.32
CA ASN A 10 12.93 -72.72 10.62
C ASN A 10 13.92 -72.48 11.76
N THR A 11 13.58 -71.60 12.67
CA THR A 11 13.39 -71.99 14.08
C THR A 11 12.94 -70.82 14.92
N ALA A 12 11.96 -71.10 15.69
CA ALA A 12 11.40 -70.30 16.76
C ALA A 12 12.45 -69.76 17.74
N ASN A 13 12.23 -68.57 18.24
CA ASN A 13 12.51 -68.32 19.64
C ASN A 13 11.51 -67.35 20.26
N THR A 14 10.96 -67.88 21.33
CA THR A 14 10.01 -67.36 22.26
C THR A 14 10.46 -66.12 23.02
N ALA A 15 9.49 -65.27 23.26
CA ALA A 15 9.30 -64.50 24.49
C ALA A 15 10.46 -63.57 24.94
N ASN A 16 10.26 -62.28 24.78
CA ASN A 16 10.55 -61.38 25.89
C ASN A 16 9.58 -60.22 25.93
N THR A 17 8.55 -60.35 26.79
CA THR A 17 7.73 -59.26 27.30
C THR A 17 8.64 -58.44 28.21
N SER A 18 9.10 -57.30 27.68
CA SER A 18 9.56 -56.21 28.53
C SER A 18 8.78 -54.95 28.16
N SER A 19 7.89 -54.59 29.03
CA SER A 19 7.24 -53.29 29.11
C SER A 19 8.27 -52.19 29.07
N THR A 20 8.40 -51.51 27.96
CA THR A 20 9.00 -50.20 27.91
C THR A 20 7.83 -49.20 27.83
N ALA A 21 7.52 -48.61 28.97
CA ALA A 21 6.78 -47.37 29.04
C ALA A 21 7.42 -46.42 28.05
N GLY A 22 6.70 -46.18 26.94
CA GLY A 22 7.11 -45.18 25.95
C GLY A 22 7.19 -43.85 26.65
N SER A 23 8.38 -43.35 26.82
CA SER A 23 8.65 -41.94 27.03
C SER A 23 8.01 -41.21 25.85
N GLU A 24 6.87 -40.65 26.10
CA GLU A 24 6.30 -39.63 25.26
C GLU A 24 7.31 -38.48 25.25
N ALA A 25 8.21 -38.51 24.26
CA ALA A 25 9.16 -37.45 24.04
C ALA A 25 8.31 -36.20 23.81
N ALA A 26 8.32 -35.33 24.79
CA ALA A 26 7.70 -34.02 24.71
C ALA A 26 8.20 -33.36 23.42
N GLN A 27 7.33 -33.28 22.43
CA GLN A 27 7.63 -32.54 21.21
C GLN A 27 8.06 -31.12 21.63
N PRO A 28 9.19 -30.63 21.13
CA PRO A 28 9.63 -29.30 21.47
C PRO A 28 8.48 -28.35 21.13
N LYS A 29 8.07 -27.52 22.11
CA LYS A 29 7.02 -26.52 21.89
C LYS A 29 7.43 -25.69 20.68
N GLU A 30 6.80 -25.96 19.56
CA GLU A 30 7.00 -25.16 18.34
C GLU A 30 6.82 -23.68 18.69
N GLY A 31 7.83 -22.88 18.34
CA GLY A 31 7.78 -21.44 18.60
C GLY A 31 6.57 -20.83 17.88
N PHE A 32 6.06 -19.72 18.40
CA PHE A 32 4.92 -18.99 17.81
C PHE A 32 5.03 -18.84 16.30
N TRP A 33 6.21 -18.46 15.79
CA TRP A 33 6.47 -18.28 14.36
C TRP A 33 6.43 -19.61 13.57
N ALA A 34 6.87 -20.71 14.18
CA ALA A 34 6.79 -22.02 13.53
C ALA A 34 5.35 -22.49 13.36
N LYS A 35 4.48 -22.26 14.35
CA LYS A 35 3.05 -22.55 14.27
C LYS A 35 2.34 -21.70 13.22
N VAL A 36 2.68 -20.41 13.13
CA VAL A 36 2.16 -19.52 12.09
C VAL A 36 2.60 -19.98 10.71
N TYR A 37 3.87 -20.36 10.57
CA TYR A 37 4.45 -20.81 9.29
C TYR A 37 3.85 -22.14 8.80
N ASN A 38 3.58 -23.08 9.70
CA ASN A 38 3.02 -24.39 9.36
C ASN A 38 1.50 -24.37 9.12
N GLY A 39 0.84 -23.22 9.31
CA GLY A 39 -0.63 -23.10 9.20
C GLY A 39 -1.39 -23.73 10.38
N ASP A 40 -0.68 -24.22 11.40
CA ASP A 40 -1.21 -24.78 12.64
C ASP A 40 -1.44 -23.69 13.71
N GLY A 41 -1.42 -22.43 13.30
CA GLY A 41 -1.75 -21.29 14.14
C GLY A 41 -3.22 -21.41 14.57
N ASP A 42 -3.46 -21.75 15.83
CA ASP A 42 -4.81 -21.82 16.42
C ASP A 42 -5.33 -20.41 16.74
N PHE A 43 -5.27 -19.53 15.71
CA PHE A 43 -5.76 -18.15 15.83
C PHE A 43 -7.28 -18.15 15.71
N LYS A 44 -7.94 -17.80 16.80
CA LYS A 44 -9.40 -17.69 16.86
C LYS A 44 -9.88 -16.36 16.24
N ILE A 45 -9.61 -16.17 14.94
CA ILE A 45 -9.94 -14.93 14.24
C ILE A 45 -11.44 -14.76 14.09
N VAL A 46 -12.10 -15.78 13.55
CA VAL A 46 -13.55 -15.78 13.32
C VAL A 46 -14.34 -15.74 14.63
N GLN A 47 -13.85 -16.42 15.67
CA GLN A 47 -14.48 -16.40 16.99
C GLN A 47 -14.39 -15.04 17.68
N ASN A 48 -13.29 -14.29 17.45
CA ASN A 48 -13.09 -12.95 17.97
C ASN A 48 -13.56 -11.83 17.02
N ARG A 49 -14.43 -12.16 16.04
CA ARG A 49 -14.91 -11.21 15.01
C ARG A 49 -15.42 -9.88 15.57
N LYS A 50 -16.09 -9.88 16.73
CA LYS A 50 -16.60 -8.65 17.36
C LYS A 50 -15.48 -7.65 17.68
N ARG A 51 -14.32 -8.13 18.16
CA ARG A 51 -13.17 -7.28 18.47
C ARG A 51 -12.57 -6.70 17.19
N TRP A 52 -12.40 -7.54 16.17
CA TRP A 52 -11.88 -7.11 14.87
C TRP A 52 -12.79 -6.07 14.19
N TYR A 53 -14.10 -6.30 14.19
CA TYR A 53 -15.05 -5.32 13.70
C TYR A 53 -15.02 -4.01 14.49
N THR A 54 -14.87 -4.04 15.81
CA THR A 54 -14.76 -2.82 16.63
C THR A 54 -13.52 -2.01 16.25
N VAL A 55 -12.36 -2.66 16.08
CA VAL A 55 -11.13 -1.99 15.65
C VAL A 55 -11.29 -1.41 14.24
N LEU A 56 -11.81 -2.20 13.32
CA LEU A 56 -12.03 -1.79 11.93
C LEU A 56 -12.97 -0.59 11.84
N ILE A 57 -14.11 -0.63 12.54
CA ILE A 57 -15.06 0.48 12.58
C ILE A 57 -14.40 1.72 13.19
N GLY A 58 -13.59 1.57 14.25
CA GLY A 58 -12.83 2.66 14.84
C GLY A 58 -11.89 3.33 13.84
N VAL A 59 -11.12 2.54 13.10
CA VAL A 59 -10.23 3.03 12.03
C VAL A 59 -11.02 3.74 10.94
N LEU A 60 -12.14 3.13 10.47
CA LEU A 60 -12.99 3.74 9.44
C LEU A 60 -13.59 5.07 9.88
N VAL A 61 -14.07 5.16 11.14
CA VAL A 61 -14.61 6.43 11.68
C VAL A 61 -13.53 7.52 11.70
N VAL A 62 -12.32 7.18 12.11
CA VAL A 62 -11.19 8.13 12.10
C VAL A 62 -10.84 8.56 10.67
N CYS A 63 -10.77 7.61 9.74
CA CYS A 63 -10.48 7.90 8.33
C CYS A 63 -11.57 8.76 7.69
N LEU A 64 -12.84 8.44 7.90
CA LEU A 64 -13.96 9.23 7.39
C LEU A 64 -14.01 10.62 8.01
N ALA A 65 -13.79 10.73 9.31
CA ALA A 65 -13.70 12.03 10.00
C ALA A 65 -12.55 12.88 9.43
N ALA A 66 -11.38 12.29 9.17
CA ALA A 66 -10.26 12.97 8.55
C ALA A 66 -10.60 13.48 7.16
N ILE A 67 -11.24 12.67 6.33
CA ILE A 67 -11.69 13.04 4.97
C ILE A 67 -12.71 14.20 5.03
N LEU A 68 -13.68 14.14 5.95
CA LEU A 68 -14.75 15.14 6.04
C LEU A 68 -14.27 16.48 6.63
N ILE A 69 -13.35 16.43 7.61
CA ILE A 69 -12.88 17.64 8.32
C ILE A 69 -11.75 18.32 7.53
N ARG A 70 -10.79 17.54 7.04
CA ARG A 70 -9.57 18.07 6.43
C ARG A 70 -9.63 18.09 4.89
N GLY A 71 -10.42 17.21 4.28
CA GLY A 71 -10.47 17.05 2.83
C GLY A 71 -9.17 16.46 2.25
N PHE A 72 -9.06 16.56 0.92
CA PHE A 72 -7.86 16.16 0.18
C PHE A 72 -7.06 17.38 -0.28
N SER A 73 -5.75 17.31 -0.17
CA SER A 73 -4.84 18.25 -0.80
C SER A 73 -4.58 17.77 -2.24
N LEU A 74 -5.21 18.39 -3.21
CA LEU A 74 -5.02 18.05 -4.62
C LEU A 74 -3.73 18.71 -5.16
N GLY A 75 -3.00 17.98 -5.99
CA GLY A 75 -1.83 18.53 -6.68
C GLY A 75 -2.22 19.44 -7.84
N ILE A 76 -1.28 20.25 -8.33
CA ILE A 76 -1.47 21.15 -9.48
C ILE A 76 -1.93 20.42 -10.75
N ASP A 77 -1.66 19.14 -10.85
CA ASP A 77 -2.11 18.30 -11.97
C ASP A 77 -3.63 18.20 -12.06
N PHE A 78 -4.35 18.41 -10.95
CA PHE A 78 -5.80 18.36 -10.86
C PHE A 78 -6.45 19.76 -10.82
N GLU A 79 -5.90 20.66 -10.01
CA GLU A 79 -6.46 22.00 -9.81
C GLU A 79 -5.92 23.01 -10.80
N GLY A 80 -4.82 22.71 -11.47
CA GLY A 80 -4.01 23.69 -12.17
C GLY A 80 -3.11 24.45 -11.19
N GLY A 81 -2.17 25.20 -11.71
CA GLY A 81 -1.27 25.99 -10.88
C GLY A 81 0.16 26.04 -11.43
N THR A 82 1.04 26.68 -10.67
CA THR A 82 2.48 26.75 -10.96
C THR A 82 3.27 26.18 -9.78
N LYS A 83 4.20 25.33 -10.09
CA LYS A 83 5.18 24.78 -9.14
C LYS A 83 6.56 25.32 -9.50
N ILE A 84 7.25 25.93 -8.55
CA ILE A 84 8.65 26.34 -8.67
C ILE A 84 9.47 25.50 -7.71
N SER A 85 10.56 24.93 -8.19
CA SER A 85 11.47 24.09 -7.41
C SER A 85 12.89 24.62 -7.48
N MET A 86 13.56 24.70 -6.33
CA MET A 86 14.94 25.14 -6.22
C MET A 86 15.73 24.30 -5.20
N PRO A 87 17.00 24.01 -5.44
CA PRO A 87 17.87 23.43 -4.41
C PRO A 87 18.00 24.38 -3.20
N PRO A 88 18.00 23.88 -1.96
CA PRO A 88 18.24 24.71 -0.80
C PRO A 88 19.67 25.23 -0.80
N SER A 89 19.85 26.54 -0.80
CA SER A 89 21.13 27.22 -0.81
C SER A 89 21.09 28.40 0.15
N ASN A 90 22.24 28.80 0.69
CA ASN A 90 22.42 30.00 1.51
C ASN A 90 21.38 30.17 2.66
N GLY A 91 21.07 29.09 3.36
CA GLY A 91 20.13 29.15 4.50
C GLY A 91 18.63 29.27 4.10
N ALA A 92 18.30 28.96 2.85
CA ALA A 92 16.93 28.93 2.37
C ALA A 92 16.07 27.97 3.25
N THR A 93 15.01 28.49 3.82
CA THR A 93 13.99 27.76 4.56
C THR A 93 12.67 27.84 3.79
N THR A 94 11.75 26.91 4.06
CA THR A 94 10.43 26.94 3.42
C THR A 94 9.71 28.27 3.66
N SER A 95 9.83 28.83 4.87
CA SER A 95 9.20 30.13 5.22
C SER A 95 9.81 31.30 4.47
N SER A 96 11.17 31.41 4.47
CA SER A 96 11.85 32.54 3.82
C SER A 96 11.71 32.50 2.30
N VAL A 97 11.64 31.31 1.72
CA VAL A 97 11.41 31.10 0.28
C VAL A 97 9.98 31.47 -0.10
N ALA A 98 9.00 31.12 0.74
CA ALA A 98 7.60 31.51 0.57
C ALA A 98 7.41 33.03 0.61
N GLU A 99 8.05 33.73 1.57
CA GLU A 99 8.02 35.19 1.67
C GLU A 99 8.62 35.87 0.44
N THR A 100 9.83 35.43 0.03
CA THR A 100 10.50 35.98 -1.16
C THR A 100 9.67 35.78 -2.43
N PHE A 101 9.03 34.63 -2.55
CA PHE A 101 8.14 34.34 -3.68
C PHE A 101 6.91 35.26 -3.66
N GLN A 102 6.25 35.42 -2.50
CA GLN A 102 5.07 36.27 -2.34
C GLN A 102 5.38 37.74 -2.61
N GLU A 103 6.53 38.23 -2.12
CA GLU A 103 6.98 39.61 -2.38
C GLU A 103 7.23 39.85 -3.87
N ALA A 104 7.78 38.87 -4.57
CA ALA A 104 8.12 38.99 -5.98
C ALA A 104 6.91 38.90 -6.91
N THR A 105 5.98 37.97 -6.61
CA THR A 105 4.86 37.66 -7.52
C THR A 105 3.55 38.33 -7.12
N GLY A 106 3.42 38.78 -5.85
CA GLY A 106 2.17 39.25 -5.28
C GLY A 106 1.14 38.14 -5.04
N VAL A 107 1.53 36.85 -5.22
CA VAL A 107 0.67 35.68 -5.07
C VAL A 107 1.08 34.88 -3.83
N GLU A 108 0.11 34.59 -2.97
CA GLU A 108 0.37 33.77 -1.79
C GLU A 108 0.59 32.31 -2.20
N PRO A 109 1.68 31.65 -1.75
CA PRO A 109 1.91 30.25 -2.03
C PRO A 109 0.89 29.38 -1.30
N GLN A 110 0.29 28.42 -2.01
CA GLN A 110 -0.65 27.45 -1.44
C GLN A 110 0.07 26.44 -0.55
N ALA A 111 1.28 26.05 -0.94
CA ALA A 111 2.14 25.16 -0.17
C ALA A 111 3.62 25.43 -0.46
N THR A 112 4.45 25.35 0.57
CA THR A 112 5.89 25.34 0.43
C THR A 112 6.45 24.19 1.24
N GLN A 113 7.13 23.27 0.58
CA GLN A 113 7.63 22.04 1.19
C GLN A 113 9.07 21.73 0.76
N THR A 114 9.77 20.98 1.60
CA THR A 114 11.06 20.40 1.23
C THR A 114 10.86 18.98 0.73
N VAL A 115 11.37 18.68 -0.46
CA VAL A 115 11.31 17.36 -1.08
C VAL A 115 12.73 16.85 -1.29
N GLY A 116 12.90 15.53 -1.15
CA GLY A 116 14.21 14.92 -1.28
C GLY A 116 15.05 14.99 -0.01
N SER A 117 16.25 14.42 -0.08
CA SER A 117 17.22 14.36 1.01
C SER A 117 18.64 14.42 0.45
N GLY A 118 19.61 14.83 1.27
CA GLY A 118 21.00 14.99 0.80
C GLY A 118 21.12 15.95 -0.38
N ASP A 119 21.86 15.57 -1.40
CA ASP A 119 22.13 16.38 -2.59
C ASP A 119 20.91 16.54 -3.52
N ALA A 120 19.92 15.65 -3.40
CA ALA A 120 18.65 15.73 -4.13
C ALA A 120 17.56 16.55 -3.41
N LYS A 121 17.92 17.24 -2.32
CA LYS A 121 17.01 18.08 -1.57
C LYS A 121 16.61 19.30 -2.40
N SER A 122 15.30 19.57 -2.49
CA SER A 122 14.77 20.76 -3.14
C SER A 122 13.64 21.38 -2.31
N ILE A 123 13.46 22.70 -2.44
CA ILE A 123 12.31 23.40 -1.89
C ILE A 123 11.34 23.63 -3.05
N GLU A 124 10.14 23.11 -2.90
CA GLU A 124 9.05 23.27 -3.86
C GLU A 124 8.02 24.27 -3.33
N ILE A 125 7.67 25.23 -4.16
CA ILE A 125 6.60 26.21 -3.94
C ILE A 125 5.47 25.88 -4.90
N THR A 126 4.29 25.67 -4.39
CA THR A 126 3.08 25.47 -5.18
C THR A 126 2.18 26.71 -5.03
N SER A 127 1.70 27.25 -6.13
CA SER A 127 0.82 28.43 -6.13
C SER A 127 -0.29 28.31 -7.16
N SER A 128 -1.26 29.20 -7.12
CA SER A 128 -2.18 29.42 -8.24
C SER A 128 -1.40 29.70 -9.52
N ARG A 129 -2.06 29.56 -10.66
CA ARG A 129 -1.40 29.74 -11.95
C ARG A 129 -0.77 31.14 -12.09
N LEU A 130 0.53 31.16 -12.34
CA LEU A 130 1.30 32.36 -12.65
C LEU A 130 1.35 32.60 -14.16
N ASN A 131 1.43 33.85 -14.53
CA ASN A 131 1.78 34.23 -15.90
C ASN A 131 3.31 34.18 -16.09
N GLU A 132 3.75 34.23 -17.35
CA GLU A 132 5.18 34.13 -17.68
C GLU A 132 6.03 35.20 -17.00
N GLN A 133 5.50 36.44 -16.89
CA GLN A 133 6.22 37.53 -16.23
C GLN A 133 6.40 37.26 -14.73
N GLN A 134 5.37 36.79 -14.04
CA GLN A 134 5.44 36.43 -12.62
C GLN A 134 6.41 35.26 -12.38
N ILE A 135 6.45 34.28 -13.30
CA ILE A 135 7.43 33.17 -13.22
C ILE A 135 8.86 33.71 -13.29
N GLN A 136 9.13 34.62 -14.23
CA GLN A 136 10.46 35.21 -14.38
C GLN A 136 10.81 36.10 -13.17
N GLU A 137 9.89 36.88 -12.65
CA GLU A 137 10.05 37.69 -11.43
C GLU A 137 10.36 36.79 -10.22
N ALA A 138 9.62 35.71 -10.03
CA ALA A 138 9.89 34.74 -8.97
C ALA A 138 11.27 34.11 -9.09
N ARG A 139 11.63 33.64 -10.29
CA ARG A 139 12.96 33.05 -10.55
C ARG A 139 14.09 34.03 -10.28
N ALA A 140 13.94 35.28 -10.76
CA ALA A 140 14.93 36.32 -10.54
C ALA A 140 15.10 36.70 -9.06
N ALA A 141 13.99 36.81 -8.32
CA ALA A 141 14.02 37.11 -6.90
C ALA A 141 14.66 35.99 -6.09
N LEU A 142 14.24 34.75 -6.32
CA LEU A 142 14.81 33.56 -5.67
C LEU A 142 16.30 33.39 -5.98
N TYR A 143 16.67 33.58 -7.24
CA TYR A 143 18.08 33.54 -7.63
C TYR A 143 18.92 34.62 -6.94
N LYS A 144 18.42 35.85 -6.89
CA LYS A 144 19.07 36.95 -6.22
C LYS A 144 19.26 36.73 -4.72
N ALA A 145 18.21 36.20 -4.06
CA ALA A 145 18.23 35.95 -2.62
C ALA A 145 19.09 34.77 -2.21
N TYR A 146 19.01 33.65 -2.94
CA TYR A 146 19.54 32.35 -2.46
C TYR A 146 20.71 31.85 -3.32
N LYS A 147 20.92 32.33 -4.52
CA LYS A 147 21.99 31.91 -5.46
C LYS A 147 22.11 30.37 -5.52
N PRO A 148 21.04 29.69 -5.93
CA PRO A 148 21.04 28.24 -5.95
C PRO A 148 22.07 27.69 -6.91
N THR A 149 22.59 26.49 -6.58
CA THR A 149 23.59 25.79 -7.39
C THR A 149 22.94 24.63 -8.13
N ASN A 150 23.37 24.40 -9.38
CA ASN A 150 22.96 23.21 -10.12
C ASN A 150 23.70 21.95 -9.59
N GLY A 151 23.34 20.77 -10.12
CA GLY A 151 23.98 19.50 -9.74
C GLY A 151 25.52 19.44 -10.04
N ALA A 152 26.05 20.38 -10.80
CA ALA A 152 27.47 20.53 -11.05
C ALA A 152 28.17 21.48 -10.06
N GLY A 153 27.42 22.07 -9.11
CA GLY A 153 27.94 23.04 -8.13
C GLY A 153 28.09 24.47 -8.66
N GLU A 154 27.55 24.79 -9.85
CA GLU A 154 27.58 26.12 -10.43
C GLU A 154 26.36 26.92 -9.98
N VAL A 155 26.60 28.19 -9.60
CA VAL A 155 25.53 29.14 -9.27
C VAL A 155 24.87 29.61 -10.56
N THR A 156 23.63 29.18 -10.81
CA THR A 156 22.94 29.51 -12.06
C THR A 156 21.42 29.68 -11.81
N PRO A 157 20.77 30.61 -12.56
CA PRO A 157 19.30 30.69 -12.54
C PRO A 157 18.60 29.41 -13.00
N ASP A 158 19.28 28.60 -13.81
CA ASP A 158 18.75 27.33 -14.33
C ASP A 158 18.64 26.23 -13.27
N ALA A 159 19.23 26.47 -12.08
CA ALA A 159 18.97 25.62 -10.90
C ALA A 159 17.53 25.74 -10.37
N ILE A 160 16.79 26.77 -10.78
CA ILE A 160 15.38 26.99 -10.45
C ILE A 160 14.55 26.46 -11.62
N SER A 161 13.78 25.41 -11.38
CA SER A 161 12.85 24.85 -12.36
C SER A 161 11.42 25.28 -12.06
N ASP A 162 10.61 25.46 -13.10
CA ASP A 162 9.19 25.73 -13.00
C ASP A 162 8.37 24.75 -13.83
N SER A 163 7.14 24.53 -13.41
CA SER A 163 6.16 23.70 -14.11
C SER A 163 4.78 24.32 -13.92
N THR A 164 4.10 24.61 -15.00
CA THR A 164 2.78 25.23 -14.99
C THR A 164 1.76 24.31 -15.64
N VAL A 165 0.65 24.07 -14.95
CA VAL A 165 -0.49 23.30 -15.41
C VAL A 165 -1.69 24.22 -15.53
N SER A 166 -2.38 24.17 -16.68
CA SER A 166 -3.60 24.95 -16.86
C SER A 166 -4.80 24.25 -16.17
N GLU A 167 -5.75 25.04 -15.70
CA GLU A 167 -6.99 24.54 -15.09
C GLU A 167 -7.78 23.63 -16.04
N SER A 168 -7.81 23.95 -17.34
CA SER A 168 -8.46 23.10 -18.36
C SER A 168 -7.78 21.74 -18.51
N TRP A 169 -6.47 21.69 -18.39
CA TRP A 169 -5.70 20.44 -18.37
C TRP A 169 -6.02 19.65 -17.09
N GLY A 170 -5.98 20.30 -15.92
CA GLY A 170 -6.30 19.69 -14.64
C GLY A 170 -7.69 19.07 -14.62
N SER A 171 -8.70 19.81 -15.11
CA SER A 171 -10.08 19.29 -15.20
C SER A 171 -10.19 18.09 -16.15
N THR A 172 -9.47 18.11 -17.28
CA THR A 172 -9.42 16.99 -18.23
C THR A 172 -8.77 15.76 -17.60
N ILE A 173 -7.66 15.91 -16.88
CA ILE A 173 -7.00 14.82 -16.16
C ILE A 173 -7.93 14.24 -15.10
N THR A 174 -8.59 15.09 -14.30
CA THR A 174 -9.55 14.67 -13.27
C THR A 174 -10.66 13.81 -13.87
N GLN A 175 -11.29 14.26 -14.96
CA GLN A 175 -12.34 13.48 -15.64
C GLN A 175 -11.84 12.13 -16.15
N ARG A 176 -10.65 12.10 -16.76
CA ARG A 176 -10.05 10.86 -17.26
C ARG A 176 -9.72 9.89 -16.14
N MET A 177 -9.20 10.40 -15.00
CA MET A 177 -8.90 9.58 -13.83
C MET A 177 -10.15 9.02 -13.16
N LEU A 178 -11.21 9.82 -13.03
CA LEU A 178 -12.50 9.34 -12.51
C LEU A 178 -13.14 8.30 -13.43
N LEU A 179 -13.04 8.50 -14.74
CA LEU A 179 -13.48 7.50 -15.71
C LEU A 179 -12.69 6.20 -15.58
N ALA A 180 -11.35 6.29 -15.49
CA ALA A 180 -10.49 5.12 -15.32
C ALA A 180 -10.81 4.35 -14.03
N LEU A 181 -11.01 5.08 -12.92
CA LEU A 181 -11.43 4.48 -11.64
C LEU A 181 -12.79 3.77 -11.77
N GLY A 182 -13.77 4.43 -12.41
CA GLY A 182 -15.10 3.86 -12.64
C GLY A 182 -15.04 2.58 -13.50
N VAL A 183 -14.30 2.62 -14.61
CA VAL A 183 -14.11 1.45 -15.48
C VAL A 183 -13.40 0.31 -14.72
N PHE A 184 -12.36 0.63 -13.96
CA PHE A 184 -11.66 -0.34 -13.12
C PHE A 184 -12.61 -1.02 -12.13
N LEU A 185 -13.41 -0.25 -11.39
CA LEU A 185 -14.38 -0.79 -10.42
C LEU A 185 -15.42 -1.68 -11.10
N VAL A 186 -15.94 -1.29 -12.28
CA VAL A 186 -16.89 -2.11 -13.02
C VAL A 186 -16.28 -3.45 -13.44
N VAL A 187 -15.05 -3.43 -13.96
CA VAL A 187 -14.34 -4.65 -14.37
C VAL A 187 -14.08 -5.55 -13.16
N VAL A 188 -13.63 -4.97 -12.05
CA VAL A 188 -13.38 -5.70 -10.79
C VAL A 188 -14.66 -6.30 -10.25
N PHE A 189 -15.76 -5.56 -10.20
CA PHE A 189 -17.03 -6.06 -9.70
C PHE A 189 -17.59 -7.16 -10.60
N ALA A 190 -17.47 -7.03 -11.92
CA ALA A 190 -17.85 -8.10 -12.85
C ALA A 190 -17.02 -9.38 -12.62
N TYR A 191 -15.70 -9.23 -12.43
CA TYR A 191 -14.82 -10.35 -12.13
C TYR A 191 -15.20 -11.07 -10.81
N ILE A 192 -15.41 -10.30 -9.73
CA ILE A 192 -15.83 -10.83 -8.43
C ILE A 192 -17.18 -11.56 -8.53
N ALA A 193 -18.15 -10.95 -9.22
CA ALA A 193 -19.50 -11.52 -9.37
C ALA A 193 -19.51 -12.84 -10.15
N ILE A 194 -18.57 -13.03 -11.08
CA ILE A 194 -18.45 -14.28 -11.84
C ILE A 194 -17.69 -15.34 -11.06
N ARG A 195 -16.68 -14.92 -10.27
CA ARG A 195 -15.74 -15.84 -9.61
C ARG A 195 -16.21 -16.34 -8.25
N LEU A 196 -16.89 -15.50 -7.47
CA LEU A 196 -17.30 -15.77 -6.10
C LEU A 196 -18.80 -15.94 -5.97
N GLU A 197 -19.22 -16.67 -4.92
CA GLU A 197 -20.62 -16.73 -4.51
C GLU A 197 -21.12 -15.34 -4.06
N ARG A 198 -22.42 -15.10 -4.14
CA ARG A 198 -23.02 -13.77 -3.91
C ARG A 198 -22.61 -13.14 -2.59
N ASP A 199 -22.64 -13.91 -1.49
CA ASP A 199 -22.31 -13.41 -0.15
C ASP A 199 -20.80 -13.09 -0.03
N MET A 200 -19.96 -13.94 -0.60
CA MET A 200 -18.51 -13.72 -0.68
C MET A 200 -18.18 -12.51 -1.58
N ALA A 201 -18.90 -12.35 -2.69
CA ALA A 201 -18.75 -11.22 -3.59
C ALA A 201 -19.08 -9.89 -2.90
N LEU A 202 -20.18 -9.84 -2.14
CA LEU A 202 -20.54 -8.65 -1.35
C LEU A 202 -19.49 -8.33 -0.28
N ALA A 203 -18.96 -9.35 0.40
CA ALA A 203 -17.89 -9.18 1.38
C ALA A 203 -16.60 -8.67 0.73
N ALA A 204 -16.21 -9.21 -0.44
CA ALA A 204 -15.03 -8.75 -1.18
C ALA A 204 -15.14 -7.29 -1.63
N ILE A 205 -16.33 -6.87 -2.10
CA ILE A 205 -16.62 -5.48 -2.47
C ILE A 205 -16.52 -4.58 -1.22
N ALA A 206 -17.05 -5.04 -0.08
CA ALA A 206 -16.94 -4.28 1.17
C ALA A 206 -15.48 -4.14 1.62
N CYS A 207 -14.66 -5.19 1.54
CA CYS A 207 -13.22 -5.11 1.83
C CYS A 207 -12.52 -4.09 0.91
N LEU A 208 -12.80 -4.14 -0.39
CA LEU A 208 -12.22 -3.19 -1.34
C LEU A 208 -12.60 -1.73 -1.02
N ALA A 209 -13.85 -1.49 -0.63
CA ALA A 209 -14.31 -0.15 -0.21
C ALA A 209 -13.65 0.30 1.10
N ILE A 210 -13.38 -0.62 2.03
CA ILE A 210 -12.66 -0.37 3.27
C ILE A 210 -11.21 0.02 2.96
N ASP A 211 -10.51 -0.75 2.13
CA ASP A 211 -9.12 -0.47 1.74
C ASP A 211 -8.98 0.90 1.09
N LEU A 212 -9.88 1.21 0.15
CA LEU A 212 -9.95 2.53 -0.47
C LEU A 212 -10.14 3.64 0.57
N THR A 213 -11.06 3.44 1.52
CA THR A 213 -11.38 4.42 2.56
C THR A 213 -10.21 4.60 3.54
N VAL A 214 -9.51 3.53 3.90
CA VAL A 214 -8.36 3.58 4.81
C VAL A 214 -7.20 4.32 4.15
N VAL A 215 -6.85 3.99 2.90
CA VAL A 215 -5.78 4.68 2.18
C VAL A 215 -6.11 6.16 1.99
N ALA A 216 -7.32 6.47 1.54
CA ALA A 216 -7.80 7.83 1.38
C ALA A 216 -7.83 8.60 2.72
N GLY A 217 -8.24 7.95 3.80
CA GLY A 217 -8.26 8.51 5.14
C GLY A 217 -6.86 8.84 5.66
N ILE A 218 -5.88 7.97 5.44
CA ILE A 218 -4.48 8.24 5.80
C ILE A 218 -3.95 9.45 5.02
N TYR A 219 -4.24 9.54 3.72
CA TYR A 219 -3.87 10.69 2.89
C TYR A 219 -4.47 12.00 3.43
N ALA A 220 -5.75 12.00 3.75
CA ALA A 220 -6.43 13.15 4.36
C ALA A 220 -5.87 13.50 5.75
N LEU A 221 -5.61 12.48 6.59
CA LEU A 221 -5.12 12.66 7.96
C LEU A 221 -3.73 13.31 7.99
N VAL A 222 -2.82 12.84 7.15
CA VAL A 222 -1.44 13.35 7.08
C VAL A 222 -1.36 14.61 6.24
N GLY A 223 -2.26 14.79 5.27
CA GLY A 223 -2.27 15.92 4.34
C GLY A 223 -1.31 15.69 3.15
N PHE A 224 -1.15 14.44 2.73
CA PHE A 224 -0.39 14.15 1.53
C PHE A 224 -1.10 14.68 0.29
N GLN A 225 -0.32 15.20 -0.67
CA GLN A 225 -0.87 15.63 -1.95
C GLN A 225 -1.30 14.43 -2.79
N VAL A 226 -2.50 14.54 -3.37
CA VAL A 226 -3.01 13.58 -4.34
C VAL A 226 -2.59 14.04 -5.73
N SER A 227 -1.81 13.23 -6.41
CA SER A 227 -1.35 13.42 -7.79
C SER A 227 -1.91 12.33 -8.72
N PRO A 228 -1.81 12.44 -10.05
CA PRO A 228 -2.15 11.34 -10.95
C PRO A 228 -1.37 10.05 -10.64
N ALA A 229 -0.11 10.16 -10.21
CA ALA A 229 0.67 9.02 -9.76
C ALA A 229 0.07 8.34 -8.53
N THR A 230 -0.49 9.11 -7.59
CA THR A 230 -1.22 8.58 -6.43
C THR A 230 -2.43 7.75 -6.87
N VAL A 231 -3.22 8.24 -7.85
CA VAL A 231 -4.39 7.50 -8.35
C VAL A 231 -3.97 6.21 -9.04
N ILE A 232 -2.92 6.23 -9.86
CA ILE A 232 -2.38 5.02 -10.52
C ILE A 232 -1.92 4.01 -9.47
N GLY A 233 -1.19 4.46 -8.46
CA GLY A 233 -0.74 3.61 -7.36
C GLY A 233 -1.90 3.03 -6.55
N LEU A 234 -2.96 3.82 -6.32
CA LEU A 234 -4.18 3.38 -5.66
C LEU A 234 -4.88 2.25 -6.44
N LEU A 235 -5.06 2.41 -7.76
CA LEU A 235 -5.63 1.35 -8.61
C LEU A 235 -4.80 0.06 -8.54
N THR A 236 -3.49 0.18 -8.53
CA THR A 236 -2.57 -0.97 -8.41
C THR A 236 -2.75 -1.70 -7.09
N ILE A 237 -2.87 -0.96 -5.99
CA ILE A 237 -3.08 -1.55 -4.66
C ILE A 237 -4.46 -2.19 -4.53
N LEU A 238 -5.50 -1.58 -5.09
CA LEU A 238 -6.83 -2.19 -5.08
C LEU A 238 -6.84 -3.52 -5.85
N ALA A 239 -6.12 -3.62 -6.97
CA ALA A 239 -5.96 -4.88 -7.68
C ALA A 239 -5.20 -5.93 -6.87
N TYR A 240 -4.16 -5.52 -6.14
CA TYR A 240 -3.38 -6.38 -5.25
C TYR A 240 -4.21 -6.89 -4.06
N SER A 241 -4.93 -6.00 -3.37
CA SER A 241 -5.83 -6.34 -2.26
C SER A 241 -6.93 -7.30 -2.71
N LEU A 242 -7.51 -7.05 -3.89
CA LEU A 242 -8.49 -7.96 -4.47
C LEU A 242 -7.93 -9.36 -4.69
N TYR A 243 -6.69 -9.47 -5.20
CA TYR A 243 -6.05 -10.77 -5.42
C TYR A 243 -5.95 -11.57 -4.11
N ASP A 244 -5.51 -10.93 -3.03
CA ASP A 244 -5.39 -11.58 -1.71
C ASP A 244 -6.76 -11.98 -1.15
N THR A 245 -7.75 -11.09 -1.25
CA THR A 245 -9.14 -11.35 -0.84
C THR A 245 -9.73 -12.56 -1.58
N VAL A 246 -9.56 -12.65 -2.91
CA VAL A 246 -10.07 -13.77 -3.71
C VAL A 246 -9.42 -15.09 -3.29
N VAL A 247 -8.13 -15.10 -3.00
CA VAL A 247 -7.41 -16.31 -2.55
C VAL A 247 -7.94 -16.81 -1.20
N VAL A 248 -8.23 -15.90 -0.27
CA VAL A 248 -8.81 -16.28 1.03
C VAL A 248 -10.21 -16.87 0.84
N PHE A 249 -11.05 -16.24 0.03
CA PHE A 249 -12.41 -16.75 -0.24
C PHE A 249 -12.40 -18.08 -1.02
N ASP A 250 -11.49 -18.25 -1.97
CA ASP A 250 -11.33 -19.51 -2.70
C ASP A 250 -10.96 -20.65 -1.73
N LYS A 251 -10.09 -20.38 -0.76
CA LYS A 251 -9.73 -21.34 0.29
C LYS A 251 -10.88 -21.64 1.26
N ILE A 252 -11.67 -20.64 1.61
CA ILE A 252 -12.89 -20.82 2.40
C ILE A 252 -13.86 -21.73 1.64
N GLN A 253 -14.08 -21.48 0.35
CA GLN A 253 -14.98 -22.29 -0.49
C GLN A 253 -14.49 -23.73 -0.60
N GLU A 254 -13.19 -23.96 -0.77
CA GLU A 254 -12.58 -25.29 -0.79
C GLU A 254 -12.81 -26.03 0.52
N ASN A 255 -12.52 -25.40 1.68
CA ASN A 255 -12.65 -26.03 2.99
C ASN A 255 -14.13 -26.26 3.40
N THR A 256 -15.05 -25.48 2.88
CA THR A 256 -16.49 -25.60 3.18
C THR A 256 -17.24 -26.48 2.18
N ALA A 257 -16.59 -26.92 1.11
CA ALA A 257 -17.18 -27.79 0.11
C ALA A 257 -17.67 -29.12 0.75
N GLY A 258 -18.94 -29.43 0.56
CA GLY A 258 -19.52 -30.68 1.09
C GLY A 258 -19.86 -30.69 2.59
N LEU A 259 -19.68 -29.57 3.29
CA LEU A 259 -19.91 -29.47 4.74
C LEU A 259 -21.38 -29.77 5.13
N PHE A 260 -22.33 -29.42 4.25
CA PHE A 260 -23.76 -29.68 4.48
C PHE A 260 -24.08 -31.18 4.57
N ASN A 261 -23.20 -32.05 4.09
CA ASN A 261 -23.36 -33.51 4.15
C ASN A 261 -22.52 -34.15 5.27
N SER A 262 -21.82 -33.35 6.11
CA SER A 262 -20.92 -33.82 7.15
C SER A 262 -21.29 -33.19 8.50
N THR A 263 -21.31 -34.01 9.55
CA THR A 263 -21.53 -33.57 10.95
C THR A 263 -20.21 -33.34 11.71
N ARG A 264 -19.05 -33.42 11.05
CA ARG A 264 -17.74 -33.44 11.70
C ARG A 264 -17.17 -32.08 12.07
N ALA A 265 -17.61 -31.01 11.39
CA ALA A 265 -17.11 -29.67 11.66
C ALA A 265 -18.17 -28.61 11.34
N THR A 266 -18.11 -27.47 11.98
CA THR A 266 -18.98 -26.32 11.71
C THR A 266 -18.43 -25.44 10.62
N TYR A 267 -19.29 -24.65 9.97
CA TYR A 267 -18.86 -23.66 8.95
C TYR A 267 -17.86 -22.65 9.54
N GLU A 268 -18.08 -22.22 10.79
CA GLU A 268 -17.20 -21.29 11.51
C GLU A 268 -15.78 -21.89 11.72
N GLU A 269 -15.69 -23.16 12.09
CA GLU A 269 -14.41 -23.84 12.27
C GLU A 269 -13.65 -23.99 10.95
N GLN A 270 -14.32 -24.38 9.86
CA GLN A 270 -13.69 -24.53 8.55
C GLN A 270 -13.27 -23.19 7.97
N THR A 271 -14.06 -22.15 8.17
CA THR A 271 -13.67 -20.78 7.78
C THR A 271 -12.45 -20.31 8.57
N ASN A 272 -12.43 -20.53 9.90
CA ASN A 272 -11.26 -20.18 10.72
C ASN A 272 -10.00 -20.96 10.30
N LEU A 273 -10.15 -22.22 9.93
CA LEU A 273 -9.07 -23.05 9.41
C LEU A 273 -8.55 -22.49 8.08
N ALA A 274 -9.44 -22.14 7.14
CA ALA A 274 -9.06 -21.55 5.86
C ALA A 274 -8.26 -20.25 6.03
N VAL A 275 -8.73 -19.36 6.92
CA VAL A 275 -8.02 -18.11 7.23
C VAL A 275 -6.63 -18.40 7.83
N ASN A 276 -6.51 -19.33 8.77
CA ASN A 276 -5.22 -19.71 9.34
C ASN A 276 -4.25 -20.28 8.29
N GLN A 277 -4.76 -21.07 7.34
CA GLN A 277 -3.96 -21.63 6.25
C GLN A 277 -3.48 -20.57 5.24
N THR A 278 -4.22 -19.49 5.08
CA THR A 278 -3.89 -18.41 4.12
C THR A 278 -3.08 -17.28 4.73
N ILE A 279 -3.13 -17.09 6.06
CA ILE A 279 -2.52 -15.95 6.75
C ILE A 279 -1.02 -15.80 6.46
N MET A 280 -0.28 -16.92 6.43
CA MET A 280 1.15 -16.88 6.16
C MET A 280 1.47 -16.52 4.72
N ARG A 281 0.59 -16.93 3.79
CA ARG A 281 0.67 -16.53 2.39
C ARG A 281 0.45 -15.03 2.24
N SER A 282 -0.60 -14.47 2.87
CA SER A 282 -0.88 -13.03 2.83
C SER A 282 0.26 -12.21 3.42
N ILE A 283 0.81 -12.62 4.57
CA ILE A 283 1.97 -11.94 5.18
C ILE A 283 3.19 -11.97 4.26
N ASN A 284 3.53 -13.14 3.71
CA ASN A 284 4.68 -13.27 2.81
C ASN A 284 4.49 -12.47 1.53
N THR A 285 3.31 -12.52 0.91
CA THR A 285 3.00 -11.76 -0.31
C THR A 285 3.14 -10.26 -0.06
N SER A 286 2.60 -9.77 1.06
CA SER A 286 2.71 -8.36 1.44
C SER A 286 4.16 -7.96 1.74
N LEU A 287 4.93 -8.80 2.43
CA LEU A 287 6.33 -8.52 2.71
C LEU A 287 7.16 -8.45 1.42
N PHE A 288 6.99 -9.44 0.51
CA PHE A 288 7.71 -9.46 -0.77
C PHE A 288 7.31 -8.28 -1.68
N SER A 289 6.07 -7.81 -1.59
CA SER A 289 5.61 -6.62 -2.32
C SER A 289 6.09 -5.33 -1.67
N ALA A 290 6.12 -5.25 -0.35
CA ALA A 290 6.54 -4.06 0.39
C ALA A 290 8.03 -3.75 0.20
N VAL A 291 8.92 -4.74 0.11
CA VAL A 291 10.37 -4.54 -0.02
C VAL A 291 10.76 -3.75 -1.28
N PRO A 292 10.34 -4.13 -2.51
CA PRO A 292 10.63 -3.32 -3.71
C PRO A 292 10.01 -1.92 -3.64
N ILE A 293 8.79 -1.80 -3.12
CA ILE A 293 8.10 -0.51 -2.99
C ILE A 293 8.83 0.40 -1.99
N ALA A 294 9.27 -0.13 -0.84
CA ALA A 294 10.08 0.59 0.13
C ALA A 294 11.42 1.02 -0.48
N SER A 295 12.06 0.15 -1.26
CA SER A 295 13.29 0.47 -1.96
C SER A 295 13.08 1.60 -2.98
N LEU A 296 11.98 1.55 -3.75
CA LEU A 296 11.61 2.61 -4.67
C LEU A 296 11.35 3.94 -3.93
N LEU A 297 10.64 3.88 -2.79
CA LEU A 297 10.38 5.06 -1.97
C LEU A 297 11.67 5.68 -1.44
N ILE A 298 12.60 4.87 -0.94
CA ILE A 298 13.91 5.33 -0.46
C ILE A 298 14.68 6.00 -1.61
N VAL A 299 14.77 5.35 -2.77
CA VAL A 299 15.47 5.90 -3.95
C VAL A 299 14.80 7.20 -4.43
N ALA A 300 13.47 7.23 -4.52
CA ALA A 300 12.73 8.41 -4.97
C ALA A 300 12.93 9.62 -4.04
N VAL A 301 12.95 9.38 -2.71
CA VAL A 301 13.06 10.45 -1.71
C VAL A 301 14.52 10.87 -1.49
N TRP A 302 15.46 9.89 -1.39
CA TRP A 302 16.82 10.17 -0.92
C TRP A 302 17.81 10.39 -2.05
N ILE A 303 17.59 9.77 -3.21
CA ILE A 303 18.56 9.81 -4.32
C ILE A 303 18.08 10.71 -5.46
N MET A 304 16.81 10.57 -5.87
CA MET A 304 16.31 11.23 -7.06
C MET A 304 15.59 12.56 -6.78
N GLY A 305 14.94 12.72 -5.63
CA GLY A 305 14.12 13.90 -5.32
C GLY A 305 12.89 14.06 -6.25
N VAL A 306 12.45 12.99 -6.93
CA VAL A 306 11.37 13.01 -7.92
C VAL A 306 10.02 12.82 -7.23
N GLY A 307 9.22 13.90 -7.19
CA GLY A 307 7.94 13.93 -6.49
C GLY A 307 6.94 12.88 -6.98
N THR A 308 6.82 12.66 -8.28
CA THR A 308 5.87 11.69 -8.88
C THR A 308 6.18 10.24 -8.50
N LEU A 309 7.46 9.85 -8.47
CA LEU A 309 7.87 8.52 -8.03
C LEU A 309 7.66 8.33 -6.52
N LYS A 310 7.91 9.38 -5.74
CA LYS A 310 7.62 9.40 -4.31
C LYS A 310 6.13 9.16 -4.05
N ASP A 311 5.26 9.90 -4.75
CA ASP A 311 3.81 9.80 -4.57
C ASP A 311 3.29 8.41 -4.94
N LEU A 312 3.78 7.85 -6.06
CA LEU A 312 3.46 6.50 -6.48
C LEU A 312 3.88 5.44 -5.45
N ALA A 313 5.14 5.50 -5.00
CA ALA A 313 5.67 4.55 -4.04
C ALA A 313 5.02 4.70 -2.66
N LEU A 314 4.71 5.92 -2.23
CA LEU A 314 4.09 6.21 -0.94
C LEU A 314 2.70 5.60 -0.84
N VAL A 315 1.83 5.83 -1.84
CA VAL A 315 0.47 5.27 -1.83
C VAL A 315 0.50 3.75 -1.89
N GLN A 316 1.41 3.18 -2.68
CA GLN A 316 1.57 1.73 -2.77
C GLN A 316 2.06 1.15 -1.43
N PHE A 317 3.02 1.78 -0.77
CA PHE A 317 3.54 1.33 0.51
C PHE A 317 2.46 1.35 1.60
N ILE A 318 1.73 2.46 1.71
CA ILE A 318 0.59 2.58 2.64
C ILE A 318 -0.47 1.54 2.32
N GLY A 319 -0.82 1.36 1.04
CA GLY A 319 -1.86 0.45 0.61
C GLY A 319 -1.51 -1.02 0.82
N VAL A 320 -0.25 -1.43 0.60
CA VAL A 320 0.18 -2.81 0.90
C VAL A 320 0.08 -3.08 2.39
N ILE A 321 0.51 -2.14 3.25
CA ILE A 321 0.41 -2.31 4.71
C ILE A 321 -1.05 -2.35 5.15
N ALA A 322 -1.89 -1.44 4.65
CA ALA A 322 -3.31 -1.39 5.01
C ALA A 322 -4.09 -2.63 4.54
N GLY A 323 -3.81 -3.10 3.32
CA GLY A 323 -4.48 -4.26 2.72
C GLY A 323 -3.98 -5.64 3.24
N THR A 324 -2.96 -5.65 4.11
CA THR A 324 -2.47 -6.89 4.75
C THR A 324 -3.37 -7.31 5.93
N PHE A 325 -4.07 -6.38 6.54
CA PHE A 325 -4.89 -6.55 7.74
C PHE A 325 -6.38 -6.39 7.46
#